data_92a8c09cdef9d38de0c112da9462eec1
#
_entry.id   92a8c09cdef9d38de0c112da9462eec1
#
_cell.length_a   1.000
_cell.length_b   1.000
_cell.length_c   1.000
_cell.angle_alpha   90.00
_cell.angle_beta   90.00
_cell.angle_gamma   90.00
#
_symmetry.space_group_name_H-M   'P 1'
#
loop_
_entity.id
_entity.type
_entity.pdbx_description
1 polymer ?
#
loop_
_entity_poly.entity_id
_entity_poly.type
_entity_poly.pdbx_seq_one_letter_code
_entity_poly.pdbx_strand_id
1 'polypeptide(L)'
;MVKIFKPLMLAALAVTFLGSIVSAQTEFPKPGASCATLATKGLWTWYHDSRAVYYKGTKEKTYVGYFHSAASPGAAAIASYDHATGTIQTFDLKTNFGYDDHNTTTVHVLPNGHIITFYSVHYGAAWYSRISTNPEDISAWGAEKTVNVACTYPNVCQLSAEGPNGNRLYLFFRGPSTEGGDAGMPYYQTSDDGGVTWSAAIKYFFGGTEGAGMRPYCKYVSNGKDKIYMLIERDNRNNAPPKATYFMYYYNGGFYKMNGTLIKTVAQDAATPIGVNDVDMVYDPANPPDGLTGTIGTGWDVALDPDGYPVFVYDIYDPSGANHRYYYYRWDGTKWNHYFLLNSGSPMTEGGNEVGFSGGLILDHVNPNIIYLSTHVNGVFELERWLTADKGATWKYWQITSGSAAKNCRPIVPRNTPGGKIDVVWNYGTYTTYGGPMSMDVKMYTFDSTKIAAGITPLKSGFERRAPKETGFNLLANGLSFTLVSPSSSTLRIYNAQGRLVADLTSAVKWMSAGSNTMQYKTLGLSHGAYIARLFDGKRYYSQSFVIQR
;
A
#
# COMPACT_ATOMS: atom_id res chain seq x y z
N MET A 1 48.97 -54.26 -47.04
CA MET A 1 47.86 -54.09 -46.10
C MET A 1 47.77 -52.64 -45.69
N VAL A 2 46.88 -51.90 -46.35
CA VAL A 2 46.68 -50.46 -46.13
C VAL A 2 45.52 -50.30 -45.18
N LYS A 3 45.72 -49.69 -43.99
CA LYS A 3 44.67 -49.31 -43.02
C LYS A 3 44.13 -47.93 -43.41
N ILE A 4 42.87 -47.89 -43.80
CA ILE A 4 42.12 -46.69 -44.08
C ILE A 4 41.61 -46.12 -42.76
N PHE A 5 42.02 -44.91 -42.40
CA PHE A 5 41.45 -44.12 -41.31
C PHE A 5 40.24 -43.35 -41.86
N LYS A 6 39.06 -43.59 -41.23
CA LYS A 6 37.87 -42.72 -41.45
C LYS A 6 37.95 -41.54 -40.48
N PRO A 7 37.71 -40.29 -40.93
CA PRO A 7 37.58 -39.20 -40.00
C PRO A 7 36.19 -39.17 -39.34
N LEU A 8 36.17 -39.02 -38.01
CA LEU A 8 35.00 -38.78 -37.21
C LEU A 8 34.56 -37.32 -37.45
N MET A 9 33.38 -37.13 -38.03
CA MET A 9 32.72 -35.83 -38.10
C MET A 9 32.17 -35.47 -36.70
N LEU A 10 32.76 -34.47 -36.04
CA LEU A 10 32.22 -33.83 -34.85
C LEU A 10 31.09 -32.90 -35.30
N ALA A 11 29.84 -33.30 -35.06
CA ALA A 11 28.69 -32.41 -35.23
C ALA A 11 28.69 -31.40 -34.06
N ALA A 12 29.04 -30.16 -34.34
CA ALA A 12 28.87 -29.03 -33.42
C ALA A 12 27.39 -28.74 -33.28
N LEU A 13 26.82 -29.07 -32.12
CA LEU A 13 25.45 -28.65 -31.75
C LEU A 13 25.50 -27.15 -31.44
N ALA A 14 25.09 -26.33 -32.38
CA ALA A 14 24.84 -24.91 -32.15
C ALA A 14 23.59 -24.80 -31.28
N VAL A 15 23.79 -24.63 -29.98
CA VAL A 15 22.72 -24.19 -29.07
C VAL A 15 22.47 -22.73 -29.35
N THR A 16 21.50 -22.45 -30.20
CA THR A 16 20.92 -21.12 -30.33
C THR A 16 20.20 -20.80 -29.01
N PHE A 17 20.86 -20.00 -28.18
CA PHE A 17 20.19 -19.25 -27.13
C PHE A 17 19.18 -18.31 -27.81
N LEU A 18 17.93 -18.74 -27.92
CA LEU A 18 16.80 -17.84 -28.05
C LEU A 18 16.74 -17.05 -26.74
N GLY A 19 17.53 -15.98 -26.68
CA GLY A 19 17.32 -14.94 -25.70
C GLY A 19 15.89 -14.47 -25.87
N SER A 20 15.04 -14.74 -24.88
CA SER A 20 13.74 -14.12 -24.76
C SER A 20 14.00 -12.63 -24.87
N ILE A 21 13.62 -12.03 -25.99
CA ILE A 21 13.51 -10.60 -26.12
C ILE A 21 12.44 -10.23 -25.11
N VAL A 22 12.87 -9.87 -23.90
CA VAL A 22 12.01 -9.13 -22.96
C VAL A 22 11.65 -7.89 -23.74
N SER A 23 10.45 -7.86 -24.27
CA SER A 23 9.85 -6.71 -24.91
C SER A 23 10.18 -5.51 -24.04
N ALA A 24 10.91 -4.54 -24.58
CA ALA A 24 11.21 -3.30 -23.90
C ALA A 24 9.87 -2.78 -23.37
N GLN A 25 9.70 -2.79 -22.04
CA GLN A 25 8.48 -2.32 -21.41
C GLN A 25 8.35 -0.87 -21.83
N THR A 26 7.27 -0.54 -22.52
CA THR A 26 6.94 0.81 -22.97
C THR A 26 7.02 1.75 -21.76
N GLU A 27 7.89 2.75 -21.87
CA GLU A 27 8.14 3.73 -20.81
C GLU A 27 6.86 4.55 -20.58
N PHE A 28 6.58 4.84 -19.30
CA PHE A 28 5.42 5.65 -18.92
C PHE A 28 5.54 7.06 -19.52
N PRO A 29 4.43 7.68 -19.96
CA PRO A 29 4.46 9.05 -20.44
C PRO A 29 4.88 10.02 -19.34
N LYS A 30 5.42 11.16 -19.72
CA LYS A 30 5.81 12.23 -18.79
C LYS A 30 4.65 12.61 -17.87
N PRO A 31 4.93 12.93 -16.59
CA PRO A 31 3.92 13.45 -15.66
C PRO A 31 3.11 14.59 -16.28
N GLY A 32 1.80 14.58 -16.03
CA GLY A 32 0.87 15.62 -16.47
C GLY A 32 0.14 15.39 -17.80
N ALA A 33 0.67 14.58 -18.72
CA ALA A 33 0.06 14.42 -20.04
C ALA A 33 -1.08 13.37 -20.08
N SER A 34 -1.15 12.45 -19.11
CA SER A 34 -2.11 11.34 -19.07
C SER A 34 -2.90 11.26 -17.76
N CYS A 35 -2.69 12.20 -16.85
CA CYS A 35 -3.45 12.30 -15.60
C CYS A 35 -4.72 13.09 -15.85
N ALA A 36 -5.88 12.49 -15.56
CA ALA A 36 -7.16 13.15 -15.66
C ALA A 36 -7.79 13.33 -14.26
N THR A 37 -8.74 14.26 -14.13
CA THR A 37 -9.56 14.42 -12.94
C THR A 37 -10.80 13.56 -13.08
N LEU A 38 -10.97 12.59 -12.18
CA LEU A 38 -12.16 11.74 -12.12
C LEU A 38 -13.28 12.41 -11.33
N ALA A 39 -12.94 13.10 -10.23
CA ALA A 39 -13.88 13.89 -9.47
C ALA A 39 -13.18 15.08 -8.83
N THR A 40 -13.86 16.24 -8.81
CA THR A 40 -13.37 17.43 -8.10
C THR A 40 -13.85 17.39 -6.65
N LYS A 41 -13.06 18.00 -5.73
CA LYS A 41 -13.37 18.04 -4.30
C LYS A 41 -13.67 16.67 -3.70
N GLY A 42 -13.00 15.64 -4.22
CA GLY A 42 -13.15 14.24 -3.81
C GLY A 42 -11.92 13.74 -3.08
N LEU A 43 -12.13 12.93 -2.03
CA LEU A 43 -11.07 12.26 -1.29
C LEU A 43 -11.59 11.04 -0.55
N TRP A 44 -10.68 10.31 0.08
CA TRP A 44 -10.98 9.15 0.94
C TRP A 44 -9.95 9.00 2.05
N THR A 45 -10.29 8.23 3.08
CA THR A 45 -9.37 7.74 4.08
C THR A 45 -8.83 6.34 3.72
N TRP A 46 -8.00 5.71 4.57
CA TRP A 46 -7.21 4.53 4.21
C TRP A 46 -7.91 3.17 4.32
N TYR A 47 -9.00 3.03 5.12
CA TYR A 47 -9.49 1.72 5.56
C TYR A 47 -10.84 1.29 4.96
N HIS A 48 -11.32 1.94 3.92
CA HIS A 48 -12.51 1.53 3.17
C HIS A 48 -12.09 0.76 1.92
N ASP A 49 -12.28 -0.54 1.90
CA ASP A 49 -11.97 -1.39 0.74
C ASP A 49 -13.19 -2.25 0.34
N SER A 50 -13.47 -2.37 -0.95
CA SER A 50 -12.79 -1.78 -2.10
C SER A 50 -13.32 -0.37 -2.38
N ARG A 51 -12.42 0.60 -2.52
CA ARG A 51 -12.79 1.98 -2.92
C ARG A 51 -12.95 2.13 -4.41
N ALA A 52 -12.25 1.32 -5.19
CA ALA A 52 -12.31 1.33 -6.63
C ALA A 52 -12.42 -0.09 -7.19
N VAL A 53 -13.27 -0.28 -8.20
CA VAL A 53 -13.52 -1.57 -8.84
C VAL A 53 -13.63 -1.38 -10.35
N TYR A 54 -12.84 -2.14 -11.10
CA TYR A 54 -13.03 -2.31 -12.53
C TYR A 54 -14.03 -3.44 -12.78
N TYR A 55 -14.94 -3.25 -13.71
CA TYR A 55 -15.92 -4.24 -14.12
C TYR A 55 -16.12 -4.22 -15.64
N LYS A 56 -16.17 -5.40 -16.23
CA LYS A 56 -16.48 -5.62 -17.64
C LYS A 56 -17.65 -6.56 -17.76
N GLY A 57 -18.82 -5.99 -18.00
CA GLY A 57 -20.04 -6.70 -18.38
C GLY A 57 -20.43 -6.36 -19.81
N THR A 58 -21.61 -5.76 -20.01
CA THR A 58 -22.02 -5.17 -21.29
C THR A 58 -21.29 -3.87 -21.58
N LYS A 59 -20.90 -3.15 -20.53
CA LYS A 59 -20.01 -1.97 -20.56
C LYS A 59 -18.70 -2.30 -19.89
N GLU A 60 -17.70 -1.48 -20.13
CA GLU A 60 -16.40 -1.60 -19.50
C GLU A 60 -16.13 -0.34 -18.68
N LYS A 61 -16.25 -0.45 -17.35
CA LYS A 61 -16.21 0.71 -16.45
C LYS A 61 -15.34 0.49 -15.24
N THR A 62 -14.80 1.60 -14.72
CA THR A 62 -14.22 1.67 -13.37
C THR A 62 -15.11 2.53 -12.50
N TYR A 63 -15.46 2.03 -11.32
CA TYR A 63 -16.24 2.72 -10.29
C TYR A 63 -15.34 3.09 -9.14
N VAL A 64 -15.47 4.32 -8.60
CA VAL A 64 -14.65 4.83 -7.50
C VAL A 64 -15.54 5.51 -6.47
N GLY A 65 -15.53 4.99 -5.24
CA GLY A 65 -16.20 5.60 -4.10
C GLY A 65 -15.31 6.68 -3.47
N TYR A 66 -15.91 7.80 -3.08
CA TYR A 66 -15.19 8.90 -2.46
C TYR A 66 -16.08 9.72 -1.52
N PHE A 67 -15.48 10.55 -0.68
CA PHE A 67 -16.13 11.61 0.07
C PHE A 67 -16.09 12.89 -0.76
N HIS A 68 -17.26 13.50 -1.02
CA HIS A 68 -17.40 14.75 -1.77
C HIS A 68 -17.43 15.94 -0.80
N SER A 69 -16.29 16.62 -0.64
CA SER A 69 -16.11 17.67 0.35
C SER A 69 -16.78 19.01 -0.01
N ALA A 70 -17.19 19.24 -1.26
CA ALA A 70 -17.89 20.45 -1.68
C ALA A 70 -19.39 20.42 -1.38
N ALA A 71 -19.98 19.24 -1.23
CA ALA A 71 -21.36 19.10 -0.75
C ALA A 71 -21.41 19.55 0.72
N SER A 72 -22.27 20.49 1.07
CA SER A 72 -22.34 21.04 2.43
C SER A 72 -23.41 20.32 3.26
N PRO A 73 -23.05 19.70 4.41
CA PRO A 73 -21.72 19.50 5.00
C PRO A 73 -21.03 18.19 4.58
N GLY A 74 -20.87 17.90 3.31
CA GLY A 74 -20.26 16.71 2.73
C GLY A 74 -21.23 15.66 2.25
N ALA A 75 -20.76 14.76 1.36
CA ALA A 75 -21.54 13.64 0.85
C ALA A 75 -20.71 12.37 0.69
N ALA A 76 -21.32 11.21 0.94
CA ALA A 76 -20.83 9.94 0.41
C ALA A 76 -21.15 9.91 -1.10
N ALA A 77 -20.16 9.63 -1.93
CA ALA A 77 -20.27 9.77 -3.39
C ALA A 77 -19.60 8.63 -4.15
N ILE A 78 -19.95 8.52 -5.42
CA ILE A 78 -19.36 7.57 -6.36
C ILE A 78 -19.11 8.26 -7.71
N ALA A 79 -18.01 7.87 -8.36
CA ALA A 79 -17.71 8.21 -9.75
C ALA A 79 -17.64 6.94 -10.59
N SER A 80 -17.89 7.05 -11.89
CA SER A 80 -17.58 6.02 -12.88
C SER A 80 -16.85 6.59 -14.07
N TYR A 81 -15.94 5.79 -14.62
CA TYR A 81 -15.25 6.07 -15.88
C TYR A 81 -15.58 4.96 -16.87
N ASP A 82 -16.12 5.32 -18.03
CA ASP A 82 -16.43 4.42 -19.13
C ASP A 82 -15.22 4.32 -20.07
N HIS A 83 -14.62 3.13 -20.16
CA HIS A 83 -13.41 2.90 -20.94
C HIS A 83 -13.59 2.94 -22.46
N ALA A 84 -14.81 2.78 -22.94
CA ALA A 84 -15.11 2.85 -24.37
C ALA A 84 -15.27 4.30 -24.86
N THR A 85 -15.90 5.14 -24.04
CA THR A 85 -16.25 6.52 -24.42
C THR A 85 -15.38 7.58 -23.75
N GLY A 86 -14.68 7.25 -22.67
CA GLY A 86 -13.96 8.21 -21.82
C GLY A 86 -14.89 9.06 -20.94
N THR A 87 -16.18 8.73 -20.88
CA THR A 87 -17.18 9.49 -20.12
C THR A 87 -17.01 9.28 -18.64
N ILE A 88 -17.03 10.38 -17.87
CA ILE A 88 -17.04 10.38 -16.41
C ILE A 88 -18.44 10.77 -15.94
N GLN A 89 -18.98 10.02 -14.98
CA GLN A 89 -20.20 10.35 -14.24
C GLN A 89 -19.90 10.37 -12.75
N THR A 90 -20.59 11.24 -12.01
CA THR A 90 -20.54 11.29 -10.54
C THR A 90 -21.94 11.30 -9.97
N PHE A 91 -22.10 10.77 -8.74
CA PHE A 91 -23.37 10.76 -8.03
C PHE A 91 -23.15 10.87 -6.52
N ASP A 92 -23.85 11.80 -5.87
CA ASP A 92 -23.86 11.92 -4.41
C ASP A 92 -24.92 10.95 -3.85
N LEU A 93 -24.46 9.88 -3.21
CA LEU A 93 -25.32 8.82 -2.65
C LEU A 93 -26.11 9.30 -1.43
N LYS A 94 -25.44 10.10 -0.58
CA LYS A 94 -26.02 10.67 0.63
C LYS A 94 -25.40 12.03 0.91
N THR A 95 -26.19 13.08 0.82
CA THR A 95 -25.83 14.46 1.18
C THR A 95 -26.05 14.74 2.67
N ASN A 96 -25.57 15.88 3.18
CA ASN A 96 -25.62 16.23 4.60
C ASN A 96 -24.98 15.15 5.48
N PHE A 97 -23.83 14.65 5.06
CA PHE A 97 -23.21 13.46 5.65
C PHE A 97 -22.06 13.78 6.63
N GLY A 98 -21.89 15.06 6.96
CA GLY A 98 -20.80 15.55 7.82
C GLY A 98 -19.50 15.76 7.06
N TYR A 99 -18.64 16.64 7.56
CA TYR A 99 -17.38 17.00 6.94
C TYR A 99 -16.22 16.21 7.59
N ASP A 100 -16.01 14.97 7.14
CA ASP A 100 -14.98 14.07 7.64
C ASP A 100 -14.60 13.08 6.52
N ASP A 101 -13.33 12.82 6.29
CA ASP A 101 -12.86 11.93 5.22
C ASP A 101 -13.18 10.43 5.48
N HIS A 102 -13.55 10.08 6.72
CA HIS A 102 -14.07 8.76 7.04
C HIS A 102 -15.46 8.50 6.45
N ASN A 103 -16.16 9.55 6.02
CA ASN A 103 -17.51 9.44 5.45
C ASN A 103 -17.49 9.04 3.96
N THR A 104 -16.47 8.33 3.54
CA THR A 104 -16.25 7.88 2.18
C THR A 104 -17.06 6.61 1.85
N THR A 105 -17.06 6.22 0.58
CA THR A 105 -17.87 5.13 0.03
C THR A 105 -17.01 3.92 -0.32
N THR A 106 -17.46 2.73 0.07
CA THR A 106 -16.98 1.43 -0.41
C THR A 106 -17.86 0.95 -1.56
N VAL A 107 -17.27 0.37 -2.60
CA VAL A 107 -17.97 -0.04 -3.82
C VAL A 107 -17.76 -1.53 -4.09
N HIS A 108 -18.82 -2.22 -4.49
CA HIS A 108 -18.75 -3.59 -5.00
C HIS A 108 -19.71 -3.75 -6.19
N VAL A 109 -19.37 -4.64 -7.11
CA VAL A 109 -20.25 -5.01 -8.23
C VAL A 109 -20.78 -6.42 -7.99
N LEU A 110 -22.09 -6.55 -7.91
CA LEU A 110 -22.76 -7.84 -7.72
C LEU A 110 -22.68 -8.69 -8.99
N PRO A 111 -22.86 -10.02 -8.91
CA PRO A 111 -22.79 -10.91 -10.07
C PRO A 111 -23.77 -10.57 -11.20
N ASN A 112 -24.86 -9.90 -10.90
CA ASN A 112 -25.85 -9.43 -11.86
C ASN A 112 -25.53 -8.04 -12.47
N GLY A 113 -24.36 -7.49 -12.17
CA GLY A 113 -23.88 -6.20 -12.68
C GLY A 113 -24.38 -4.97 -11.93
N HIS A 114 -25.29 -5.11 -10.95
CA HIS A 114 -25.67 -3.99 -10.11
C HIS A 114 -24.53 -3.56 -9.20
N ILE A 115 -24.40 -2.25 -8.98
CA ILE A 115 -23.41 -1.69 -8.08
C ILE A 115 -24.05 -1.57 -6.69
N ILE A 116 -23.39 -2.14 -5.66
CA ILE A 116 -23.74 -1.92 -4.26
C ILE A 116 -22.68 -1.05 -3.59
N THR A 117 -23.10 -0.11 -2.78
CA THR A 117 -22.24 0.81 -2.04
C THR A 117 -22.51 0.74 -0.55
N PHE A 118 -21.44 0.96 0.25
CA PHE A 118 -21.51 1.01 1.70
C PHE A 118 -20.83 2.27 2.20
N TYR A 119 -21.44 2.95 3.17
CA TYR A 119 -20.89 4.16 3.79
C TYR A 119 -21.41 4.33 5.22
N SER A 120 -20.64 5.02 6.03
CA SER A 120 -20.97 5.37 7.40
C SER A 120 -20.32 6.71 7.75
N VAL A 121 -20.85 7.41 8.74
CA VAL A 121 -20.11 8.52 9.34
C VAL A 121 -19.05 7.98 10.31
N HIS A 122 -18.01 8.76 10.55
CA HIS A 122 -16.99 8.44 11.53
C HIS A 122 -17.64 8.20 12.91
N TYR A 123 -17.41 7.02 13.50
CA TYR A 123 -18.09 6.56 14.72
C TYR A 123 -19.63 6.56 14.62
N GLY A 124 -20.18 6.36 13.43
CA GLY A 124 -21.61 6.35 13.22
C GLY A 124 -22.33 5.23 13.97
N ALA A 125 -23.55 5.50 14.45
CA ALA A 125 -24.42 4.49 15.07
C ALA A 125 -25.03 3.52 14.06
N ALA A 126 -24.89 3.80 12.77
CA ALA A 126 -25.42 2.99 11.67
C ALA A 126 -24.48 3.04 10.46
N TRP A 127 -24.60 2.02 9.62
CA TRP A 127 -24.07 2.08 8.26
C TRP A 127 -25.22 2.05 7.25
N TYR A 128 -24.92 2.51 6.05
CA TYR A 128 -25.87 2.71 4.97
C TYR A 128 -25.41 1.99 3.72
N SER A 129 -26.39 1.57 2.88
CA SER A 129 -26.09 1.04 1.55
C SER A 129 -27.16 1.44 0.54
N ARG A 130 -26.75 1.48 -0.73
CA ARG A 130 -27.64 1.58 -1.89
C ARG A 130 -27.22 0.59 -2.95
N ILE A 131 -28.18 0.11 -3.71
CA ILE A 131 -27.97 -0.71 -4.90
C ILE A 131 -28.42 0.10 -6.11
N SER A 132 -27.64 0.12 -7.19
CA SER A 132 -27.99 0.82 -8.42
C SER A 132 -29.28 0.27 -9.01
N THR A 133 -30.14 1.13 -9.58
CA THR A 133 -31.42 0.71 -10.18
C THR A 133 -31.21 -0.17 -11.41
N ASN A 134 -30.17 0.14 -12.19
CA ASN A 134 -29.79 -0.62 -13.38
C ASN A 134 -28.38 -1.20 -13.24
N PRO A 135 -28.10 -2.37 -13.84
CA PRO A 135 -26.75 -2.89 -13.93
C PRO A 135 -25.81 -1.89 -14.63
N GLU A 136 -24.56 -1.83 -14.15
CA GLU A 136 -23.48 -1.04 -14.75
C GLU A 136 -23.78 0.48 -14.89
N ASP A 137 -24.73 1.00 -14.09
CA ASP A 137 -25.18 2.39 -14.17
C ASP A 137 -25.29 3.03 -12.79
N ILE A 138 -24.63 4.18 -12.60
CA ILE A 138 -24.66 4.96 -11.36
C ILE A 138 -25.61 6.17 -11.42
N SER A 139 -26.38 6.33 -12.47
CA SER A 139 -27.28 7.48 -12.66
C SER A 139 -28.53 7.43 -11.77
N ALA A 140 -28.93 6.22 -11.34
CA ALA A 140 -30.11 6.02 -10.49
C ALA A 140 -29.88 4.91 -9.45
N TRP A 141 -30.41 5.13 -8.26
CA TRP A 141 -30.22 4.28 -7.10
C TRP A 141 -31.55 3.92 -6.43
N GLY A 142 -31.62 2.69 -5.95
CA GLY A 142 -32.71 2.25 -5.09
C GLY A 142 -32.73 3.00 -3.75
N ALA A 143 -33.76 2.72 -2.94
CA ALA A 143 -33.91 3.30 -1.62
C ALA A 143 -32.66 3.01 -0.74
N GLU A 144 -32.27 4.00 0.06
CA GLU A 144 -31.20 3.82 1.03
C GLU A 144 -31.63 2.82 2.11
N LYS A 145 -30.78 1.81 2.33
CA LYS A 145 -30.91 0.91 3.46
C LYS A 145 -30.11 1.45 4.63
N THR A 146 -30.73 1.52 5.79
CA THR A 146 -30.06 1.84 7.07
C THR A 146 -29.99 0.58 7.91
N VAL A 147 -28.81 0.25 8.42
CA VAL A 147 -28.60 -0.84 9.38
C VAL A 147 -28.05 -0.23 10.66
N ASN A 148 -28.83 -0.31 11.73
CA ASN A 148 -28.50 0.27 13.06
C ASN A 148 -27.44 -0.58 13.80
N VAL A 149 -26.26 -0.62 13.22
CA VAL A 149 -25.05 -1.23 13.78
C VAL A 149 -23.93 -0.20 13.68
N ALA A 150 -23.32 0.12 14.79
CA ALA A 150 -22.24 1.10 14.83
C ALA A 150 -21.08 0.67 13.92
N CYS A 151 -20.66 1.58 13.06
CA CYS A 151 -19.71 1.28 12.00
C CYS A 151 -18.82 2.47 11.68
N THR A 152 -17.54 2.16 11.50
CA THR A 152 -16.58 2.97 10.75
C THR A 152 -15.80 2.05 9.83
N TYR A 153 -15.40 2.51 8.64
CA TYR A 153 -14.66 1.71 7.67
C TYR A 153 -15.37 0.44 7.19
N PRO A 154 -16.51 0.52 6.53
CA PRO A 154 -17.08 -0.65 5.87
C PRO A 154 -16.14 -1.16 4.78
N ASN A 155 -15.85 -2.47 4.81
CA ASN A 155 -15.02 -3.18 3.83
C ASN A 155 -15.80 -4.39 3.33
N VAL A 156 -15.94 -4.55 2.02
CA VAL A 156 -16.75 -5.61 1.42
C VAL A 156 -15.88 -6.67 0.76
N CYS A 157 -16.16 -7.94 1.06
CA CYS A 157 -15.64 -9.11 0.37
C CYS A 157 -16.80 -9.98 -0.10
N GLN A 158 -16.63 -10.67 -1.23
CA GLN A 158 -17.57 -11.67 -1.72
C GLN A 158 -16.88 -13.02 -1.84
N LEU A 159 -17.59 -14.09 -1.43
CA LEU A 159 -17.15 -15.48 -1.59
C LEU A 159 -18.17 -16.26 -2.42
N SER A 160 -17.78 -16.63 -3.64
CA SER A 160 -18.67 -17.30 -4.59
C SER A 160 -19.02 -18.74 -4.21
N ALA A 161 -18.20 -19.39 -3.37
CA ALA A 161 -18.45 -20.75 -2.89
C ALA A 161 -19.24 -20.82 -1.58
N GLU A 162 -19.64 -19.67 -1.01
CA GLU A 162 -20.33 -19.61 0.28
C GLU A 162 -21.74 -19.05 0.19
N GLY A 163 -22.57 -19.37 1.19
CA GLY A 163 -23.97 -19.07 1.25
C GLY A 163 -24.84 -20.14 0.54
N PRO A 164 -26.15 -20.15 0.79
CA PRO A 164 -27.09 -21.16 0.25
C PRO A 164 -27.14 -21.19 -1.28
N ASN A 165 -26.93 -20.02 -1.90
CA ASN A 165 -26.97 -19.86 -3.35
C ASN A 165 -25.60 -19.43 -3.92
N GLY A 166 -24.53 -19.54 -3.14
CA GLY A 166 -23.25 -18.94 -3.45
C GLY A 166 -23.25 -17.41 -3.32
N ASN A 167 -22.09 -16.80 -3.54
CA ASN A 167 -21.94 -15.34 -3.59
C ASN A 167 -22.27 -14.60 -2.28
N ARG A 168 -21.97 -15.23 -1.12
CA ARG A 168 -22.10 -14.56 0.17
C ARG A 168 -21.27 -13.30 0.23
N LEU A 169 -21.88 -12.19 0.65
CA LEU A 169 -21.18 -10.95 0.99
C LEU A 169 -20.77 -10.97 2.45
N TYR A 170 -19.57 -10.48 2.71
CA TYR A 170 -19.02 -10.17 4.02
C TYR A 170 -18.79 -8.67 4.10
N LEU A 171 -19.37 -8.00 5.08
CA LEU A 171 -19.08 -6.60 5.39
C LEU A 171 -18.32 -6.54 6.69
N PHE A 172 -17.02 -6.25 6.61
CA PHE A 172 -16.16 -6.02 7.77
C PHE A 172 -16.15 -4.54 8.12
N PHE A 173 -16.07 -4.23 9.40
CA PHE A 173 -16.05 -2.84 9.87
C PHE A 173 -15.48 -2.73 11.28
N ARG A 174 -15.08 -1.52 11.65
CA ARG A 174 -14.78 -1.17 13.02
C ARG A 174 -16.09 -0.84 13.74
N GLY A 175 -16.35 -1.51 14.84
CA GLY A 175 -17.57 -1.41 15.63
C GLY A 175 -17.67 -0.14 16.48
N PRO A 176 -18.48 -0.14 17.54
CA PRO A 176 -18.81 1.05 18.31
C PRO A 176 -17.57 1.75 18.89
N SER A 177 -17.69 3.07 19.04
CA SER A 177 -16.63 3.93 19.62
C SER A 177 -16.79 4.14 21.12
N THR A 178 -17.93 3.72 21.69
CA THR A 178 -18.28 3.98 23.08
C THR A 178 -17.45 3.16 24.06
N GLU A 179 -17.17 3.78 25.19
CA GLU A 179 -16.35 3.26 26.29
C GLU A 179 -16.75 1.85 26.73
N GLY A 180 -15.75 1.01 26.95
CA GLY A 180 -15.89 -0.39 27.28
C GLY A 180 -14.92 -1.24 26.48
N GLY A 181 -14.68 -2.47 26.87
CA GLY A 181 -13.72 -3.38 26.24
C GLY A 181 -13.96 -3.68 24.74
N ASP A 182 -15.07 -3.21 24.17
CA ASP A 182 -15.47 -3.43 22.77
C ASP A 182 -15.30 -2.18 21.88
N ALA A 183 -14.84 -1.07 22.43
CA ALA A 183 -14.67 0.17 21.68
C ALA A 183 -13.69 0.00 20.52
N GLY A 184 -14.16 0.23 19.29
CA GLY A 184 -13.35 0.19 18.08
C GLY A 184 -12.88 -1.19 17.62
N MET A 185 -13.40 -2.28 18.17
CA MET A 185 -13.05 -3.65 17.77
C MET A 185 -13.59 -3.97 16.37
N PRO A 186 -12.95 -4.91 15.64
CA PRO A 186 -13.41 -5.33 14.32
C PRO A 186 -14.60 -6.31 14.41
N TYR A 187 -15.59 -6.05 13.58
CA TYR A 187 -16.81 -6.84 13.42
C TYR A 187 -17.00 -7.24 11.96
N TYR A 188 -17.87 -8.22 11.72
CA TYR A 188 -18.42 -8.48 10.41
C TYR A 188 -19.91 -8.83 10.47
N GLN A 189 -20.58 -8.67 9.34
CA GLN A 189 -21.92 -9.16 9.02
C GLN A 189 -21.88 -9.86 7.68
N THR A 190 -22.86 -10.76 7.43
CA THR A 190 -22.97 -11.48 6.16
C THR A 190 -24.33 -11.24 5.52
N SER A 191 -24.36 -11.34 4.18
CA SER A 191 -25.59 -11.31 3.38
C SER A 191 -25.56 -12.41 2.32
N ASP A 192 -26.64 -13.16 2.21
CA ASP A 192 -26.81 -14.25 1.24
C ASP A 192 -27.79 -13.89 0.10
N ASP A 193 -28.29 -12.66 0.08
CA ASP A 193 -29.30 -12.16 -0.86
C ASP A 193 -28.85 -10.88 -1.60
N GLY A 194 -27.55 -10.72 -1.79
CA GLY A 194 -26.97 -9.60 -2.53
C GLY A 194 -27.04 -8.26 -1.79
N GLY A 195 -27.06 -8.27 -0.46
CA GLY A 195 -27.05 -7.06 0.38
C GLY A 195 -28.42 -6.56 0.79
N VAL A 196 -29.50 -7.33 0.52
CA VAL A 196 -30.87 -6.97 0.91
C VAL A 196 -31.08 -7.20 2.42
N THR A 197 -30.63 -8.34 2.96
CA THR A 197 -30.66 -8.61 4.41
C THR A 197 -29.27 -8.94 4.93
N TRP A 198 -29.06 -8.68 6.23
CA TRP A 198 -27.77 -8.87 6.89
C TRP A 198 -27.93 -9.61 8.21
N SER A 199 -26.95 -10.47 8.52
CA SER A 199 -26.87 -11.19 9.79
C SER A 199 -26.69 -10.23 10.97
N ALA A 200 -26.78 -10.73 12.20
CA ALA A 200 -26.25 -10.03 13.36
C ALA A 200 -24.76 -9.75 13.19
N ALA A 201 -24.28 -8.65 13.79
CA ALA A 201 -22.87 -8.30 13.79
C ALA A 201 -22.10 -9.22 14.74
N ILE A 202 -20.97 -9.76 14.30
CA ILE A 202 -20.10 -10.65 15.07
C ILE A 202 -18.76 -9.95 15.29
N LYS A 203 -18.36 -9.77 16.56
CA LYS A 203 -17.02 -9.34 16.92
C LYS A 203 -16.09 -10.53 16.76
N TYR A 204 -15.18 -10.50 15.80
CA TYR A 204 -14.32 -11.65 15.50
C TYR A 204 -12.90 -11.52 16.08
N PHE A 205 -12.45 -10.32 16.41
CA PHE A 205 -11.11 -10.09 16.96
C PHE A 205 -11.15 -9.14 18.14
N PHE A 206 -10.26 -9.37 19.10
CA PHE A 206 -10.09 -8.57 20.30
C PHE A 206 -8.63 -8.17 20.49
N GLY A 207 -8.35 -6.88 20.39
CA GLY A 207 -7.00 -6.33 20.47
C GLY A 207 -6.35 -6.37 21.85
N GLY A 208 -7.12 -6.70 22.90
CA GLY A 208 -6.69 -6.72 24.30
C GLY A 208 -7.23 -5.55 25.10
N THR A 209 -7.00 -5.58 26.43
CA THR A 209 -7.48 -4.59 27.40
C THR A 209 -6.39 -3.62 27.86
N GLU A 210 -5.18 -3.69 27.31
CA GLU A 210 -4.04 -2.87 27.72
C GLU A 210 -4.25 -1.41 27.32
N GLY A 211 -4.60 -0.58 28.28
CA GLY A 211 -4.88 0.84 28.07
C GLY A 211 -6.32 1.10 27.59
N ALA A 212 -6.81 2.31 27.83
CA ALA A 212 -8.12 2.70 27.34
C ALA A 212 -8.10 2.84 25.81
N GLY A 213 -8.90 2.03 25.11
CA GLY A 213 -9.26 2.29 23.74
C GLY A 213 -8.37 1.69 22.66
N MET A 214 -7.93 0.43 22.79
CA MET A 214 -7.40 -0.32 21.65
C MET A 214 -8.38 -0.27 20.49
N ARG A 215 -7.90 0.14 19.31
CA ARG A 215 -8.70 0.32 18.10
C ARG A 215 -8.01 -0.37 16.93
N PRO A 216 -8.21 -1.69 16.76
CA PRO A 216 -7.61 -2.40 15.65
C PRO A 216 -8.00 -1.81 14.30
N TYR A 217 -7.01 -1.71 13.41
CA TYR A 217 -7.19 -1.31 12.03
C TYR A 217 -6.90 -2.49 11.12
N CYS A 218 -7.80 -2.78 10.20
CA CYS A 218 -7.74 -3.99 9.42
C CYS A 218 -7.73 -3.71 7.92
N LYS A 219 -6.98 -4.53 7.17
CA LYS A 219 -7.02 -4.63 5.72
C LYS A 219 -7.43 -6.04 5.32
N TYR A 220 -8.24 -6.12 4.26
CA TYR A 220 -8.83 -7.37 3.81
C TYR A 220 -8.58 -7.60 2.34
N VAL A 221 -8.37 -8.87 1.97
CA VAL A 221 -8.41 -9.31 0.58
C VAL A 221 -9.10 -10.67 0.49
N SER A 222 -9.97 -10.83 -0.50
CA SER A 222 -10.64 -12.08 -0.82
C SER A 222 -10.03 -12.68 -2.09
N ASN A 223 -9.98 -14.03 -2.16
CA ASN A 223 -9.74 -14.73 -3.42
C ASN A 223 -11.00 -14.81 -4.31
N GLY A 224 -12.10 -14.19 -3.88
CA GLY A 224 -13.39 -14.19 -4.57
C GLY A 224 -14.14 -15.53 -4.51
N LYS A 225 -13.55 -16.57 -3.90
CA LYS A 225 -14.10 -17.92 -3.89
C LYS A 225 -14.45 -18.40 -2.49
N ASP A 226 -13.48 -18.59 -1.63
CA ASP A 226 -13.65 -19.30 -0.36
C ASP A 226 -12.74 -18.79 0.77
N LYS A 227 -11.85 -17.81 0.51
CA LYS A 227 -10.90 -17.29 1.50
C LYS A 227 -10.92 -15.76 1.59
N ILE A 228 -10.77 -15.26 2.82
CA ILE A 228 -10.52 -13.85 3.11
C ILE A 228 -9.30 -13.76 4.02
N TYR A 229 -8.29 -12.99 3.61
CA TYR A 229 -7.08 -12.74 4.37
C TYR A 229 -7.18 -11.39 5.08
N MET A 230 -6.61 -11.31 6.28
CA MET A 230 -6.76 -10.17 7.19
C MET A 230 -5.42 -9.77 7.76
N LEU A 231 -5.02 -8.51 7.49
CA LEU A 231 -3.89 -7.85 8.14
C LEU A 231 -4.46 -6.93 9.22
N ILE A 232 -4.08 -7.12 10.49
CA ILE A 232 -4.70 -6.50 11.64
C ILE A 232 -3.65 -5.75 12.46
N GLU A 233 -3.69 -4.42 12.44
CA GLU A 233 -2.96 -3.60 13.40
C GLU A 233 -3.69 -3.65 14.75
N ARG A 234 -2.95 -3.89 15.82
CA ARG A 234 -3.55 -4.08 17.16
C ARG A 234 -4.25 -2.83 17.68
N ASP A 235 -3.76 -1.65 17.32
CA ASP A 235 -4.27 -0.38 17.86
C ASP A 235 -4.09 0.77 16.85
N ASN A 236 -4.63 1.93 17.20
CA ASN A 236 -4.42 3.15 16.46
C ASN A 236 -2.92 3.47 16.35
N ARG A 237 -2.47 3.72 15.14
CA ARG A 237 -1.09 4.03 14.79
C ARG A 237 -0.53 5.28 15.48
N ASN A 238 -1.36 6.20 15.93
CA ASN A 238 -0.91 7.38 16.66
C ASN A 238 -0.75 7.14 18.17
N ASN A 239 -1.08 5.93 18.65
CA ASN A 239 -1.01 5.60 20.07
C ASN A 239 0.36 5.03 20.46
N ALA A 240 0.98 5.60 21.47
CA ALA A 240 2.15 5.02 22.13
C ALA A 240 1.70 4.11 23.31
N PRO A 241 2.44 3.03 23.64
CA PRO A 241 3.62 2.49 22.95
C PRO A 241 3.27 1.78 21.65
N PRO A 242 4.25 1.55 20.77
CA PRO A 242 4.05 0.81 19.53
C PRO A 242 3.40 -0.55 19.72
N LYS A 243 2.52 -0.94 18.82
CA LYS A 243 1.76 -2.18 18.88
C LYS A 243 2.11 -3.11 17.72
N ALA A 244 1.96 -4.41 17.96
CA ALA A 244 2.19 -5.44 16.97
C ALA A 244 1.10 -5.45 15.88
N THR A 245 1.44 -6.03 14.73
CA THR A 245 0.49 -6.31 13.64
C THR A 245 0.42 -7.81 13.43
N TYR A 246 -0.77 -8.28 13.16
CA TYR A 246 -1.10 -9.69 13.07
C TYR A 246 -1.65 -10.05 11.70
N PHE A 247 -1.64 -11.37 11.39
CA PHE A 247 -2.18 -11.91 10.16
C PHE A 247 -2.93 -13.22 10.41
N MET A 248 -4.06 -13.40 9.76
CA MET A 248 -4.83 -14.64 9.71
C MET A 248 -5.67 -14.70 8.44
N TYR A 249 -6.29 -15.82 8.18
CA TYR A 249 -7.29 -15.92 7.12
C TYR A 249 -8.53 -16.68 7.55
N TYR A 250 -9.65 -16.31 6.94
CA TYR A 250 -10.90 -17.04 6.99
C TYR A 250 -10.95 -18.05 5.84
N TYR A 251 -11.44 -19.27 6.09
CA TYR A 251 -11.70 -20.29 5.10
C TYR A 251 -12.81 -21.24 5.59
N ASN A 252 -13.85 -21.45 4.78
CA ASN A 252 -14.88 -22.47 4.99
C ASN A 252 -15.41 -22.55 6.45
N GLY A 253 -15.86 -21.43 6.99
CA GLY A 253 -16.43 -21.36 8.33
C GLY A 253 -15.44 -21.38 9.49
N GLY A 254 -14.16 -21.19 9.24
CA GLY A 254 -13.12 -21.12 10.27
C GLY A 254 -12.08 -20.03 10.01
N PHE A 255 -11.38 -19.61 11.06
CA PHE A 255 -10.23 -18.73 11.01
C PHE A 255 -8.95 -19.52 11.23
N TYR A 256 -7.91 -19.23 10.49
CA TYR A 256 -6.67 -20.02 10.42
C TYR A 256 -5.43 -19.15 10.49
N LYS A 257 -4.36 -19.70 11.07
CA LYS A 257 -2.98 -19.20 10.91
C LYS A 257 -2.46 -19.48 9.51
N MET A 258 -1.41 -18.76 9.10
CA MET A 258 -0.81 -18.94 7.78
C MET A 258 -0.26 -20.36 7.51
N ASN A 259 0.09 -21.09 8.56
CA ASN A 259 0.52 -22.50 8.46
C ASN A 259 -0.64 -23.50 8.34
N GLY A 260 -1.91 -23.05 8.24
CA GLY A 260 -3.10 -23.89 8.13
C GLY A 260 -3.68 -24.37 9.47
N THR A 261 -3.12 -23.96 10.61
CA THR A 261 -3.69 -24.31 11.92
C THR A 261 -5.01 -23.56 12.14
N LEU A 262 -6.09 -24.31 12.44
CA LEU A 262 -7.38 -23.75 12.82
C LEU A 262 -7.24 -22.99 14.15
N ILE A 263 -7.67 -21.73 14.16
CA ILE A 263 -7.76 -20.89 15.36
C ILE A 263 -9.11 -21.12 16.03
N LYS A 264 -10.18 -20.83 15.29
CA LYS A 264 -11.58 -20.97 15.74
C LYS A 264 -12.51 -21.20 14.57
N THR A 265 -13.67 -21.83 14.83
CA THR A 265 -14.80 -21.79 13.89
C THR A 265 -15.62 -20.52 14.10
N VAL A 266 -16.39 -20.11 13.09
CA VAL A 266 -17.31 -18.95 13.17
C VAL A 266 -18.30 -19.08 14.32
N ALA A 267 -18.79 -20.29 14.60
CA ALA A 267 -19.70 -20.53 15.72
C ALA A 267 -19.04 -20.28 17.08
N GLN A 268 -17.75 -20.62 17.23
CA GLN A 268 -16.98 -20.35 18.45
C GLN A 268 -16.63 -18.87 18.58
N ASP A 269 -16.36 -18.20 17.46
CA ASP A 269 -16.01 -16.79 17.41
C ASP A 269 -17.17 -15.89 17.87
N ALA A 270 -18.40 -16.25 17.54
CA ALA A 270 -19.59 -15.54 18.00
C ALA A 270 -19.70 -15.44 19.54
N ALA A 271 -19.16 -16.44 20.27
CA ALA A 271 -19.17 -16.47 21.73
C ALA A 271 -17.92 -15.82 22.34
N THR A 272 -16.76 -16.02 21.72
CA THR A 272 -15.45 -15.54 22.22
C THR A 272 -14.59 -15.11 21.05
N PRO A 273 -14.33 -13.80 20.84
CA PRO A 273 -13.52 -13.32 19.74
C PRO A 273 -12.08 -13.86 19.81
N ILE A 274 -11.41 -13.89 18.67
CA ILE A 274 -10.01 -14.29 18.54
C ILE A 274 -9.13 -13.25 19.27
N GLY A 275 -8.23 -13.70 20.10
CA GLY A 275 -7.29 -12.84 20.82
C GLY A 275 -5.97 -12.68 20.09
N VAL A 276 -5.17 -11.69 20.51
CA VAL A 276 -3.84 -11.41 19.94
C VAL A 276 -2.86 -12.57 20.04
N ASN A 277 -3.01 -13.46 21.03
CA ASN A 277 -2.14 -14.63 21.20
C ASN A 277 -2.53 -15.82 20.31
N ASP A 278 -3.68 -15.75 19.64
CA ASP A 278 -4.20 -16.83 18.81
C ASP A 278 -3.72 -16.72 17.36
N VAL A 279 -3.21 -15.56 16.95
CA VAL A 279 -2.89 -15.21 15.54
C VAL A 279 -1.40 -15.12 15.29
N ASP A 280 -1.00 -15.11 14.02
CA ASP A 280 0.39 -14.93 13.64
C ASP A 280 0.79 -13.44 13.73
N MET A 281 1.85 -13.15 14.50
CA MET A 281 2.45 -11.82 14.53
C MET A 281 3.37 -11.65 13.32
N VAL A 282 3.12 -10.62 12.50
CA VAL A 282 3.90 -10.30 11.29
C VAL A 282 4.77 -9.07 11.44
N TYR A 283 4.47 -8.22 12.42
CA TYR A 283 5.32 -7.13 12.86
C TYR A 283 5.39 -7.11 14.38
N ASP A 284 6.62 -7.20 14.90
CA ASP A 284 6.93 -7.09 16.32
C ASP A 284 7.70 -5.78 16.56
N PRO A 285 7.13 -4.81 17.31
CA PRO A 285 7.83 -3.56 17.59
C PRO A 285 9.05 -3.72 18.52
N ALA A 286 9.20 -4.88 19.16
CA ALA A 286 10.39 -5.21 19.93
C ALA A 286 11.53 -5.74 19.04
N ASN A 287 11.19 -6.33 17.88
CA ASN A 287 12.13 -6.88 16.91
C ASN A 287 11.75 -6.46 15.47
N PRO A 288 11.73 -5.17 15.15
CA PRO A 288 11.33 -4.69 13.84
C PRO A 288 12.38 -5.06 12.77
N PRO A 289 11.98 -5.17 11.49
CA PRO A 289 12.85 -5.62 10.41
C PRO A 289 14.05 -4.70 10.16
N ASP A 290 13.99 -3.44 10.55
CA ASP A 290 15.08 -2.46 10.44
C ASP A 290 15.96 -2.39 11.70
N GLY A 291 15.64 -3.17 12.73
CA GLY A 291 16.35 -3.18 14.01
C GLY A 291 16.12 -1.94 14.89
N LEU A 292 15.22 -1.04 14.49
CA LEU A 292 14.90 0.19 15.23
C LEU A 292 13.74 -0.07 16.18
N THR A 293 14.03 -0.48 17.40
CA THR A 293 13.01 -0.74 18.43
C THR A 293 12.24 0.52 18.79
N GLY A 294 10.98 0.34 19.18
CA GLY A 294 10.08 1.44 19.54
C GLY A 294 9.38 2.10 18.35
N THR A 295 9.56 1.56 17.13
CA THR A 295 8.86 2.03 15.93
C THR A 295 7.44 1.49 15.85
N ILE A 296 6.60 2.19 15.08
CA ILE A 296 5.21 1.86 14.86
C ILE A 296 5.06 1.32 13.44
N GLY A 297 4.30 0.25 13.29
CA GLY A 297 4.04 -0.37 12.01
C GLY A 297 2.59 -0.22 11.57
N THR A 298 2.38 0.00 10.27
CA THR A 298 1.09 0.25 9.65
C THR A 298 0.94 -0.52 8.35
N GLY A 299 -0.13 -1.31 8.23
CA GLY A 299 -0.53 -1.98 6.99
C GLY A 299 -1.31 -1.06 6.06
N TRP A 300 -0.84 -0.92 4.82
CA TRP A 300 -1.52 -0.07 3.85
C TRP A 300 -2.43 -0.83 2.90
N ASP A 301 -2.04 -2.03 2.52
CA ASP A 301 -2.82 -2.88 1.62
C ASP A 301 -2.37 -4.33 1.67
N VAL A 302 -3.26 -5.24 1.26
CA VAL A 302 -3.01 -6.67 1.13
C VAL A 302 -3.61 -7.19 -0.17
N ALA A 303 -2.85 -7.99 -0.91
CA ALA A 303 -3.24 -8.62 -2.17
C ALA A 303 -2.85 -10.10 -2.17
N LEU A 304 -3.28 -10.84 -3.21
CA LEU A 304 -2.89 -12.22 -3.43
C LEU A 304 -2.05 -12.33 -4.70
N ASP A 305 -0.97 -13.09 -4.63
CA ASP A 305 -0.21 -13.41 -5.82
C ASP A 305 -0.91 -14.50 -6.66
N PRO A 306 -0.44 -14.81 -7.88
CA PRO A 306 -1.05 -15.83 -8.73
C PRO A 306 -1.11 -17.23 -8.12
N ASP A 307 -0.24 -17.52 -7.14
CA ASP A 307 -0.23 -18.78 -6.40
C ASP A 307 -1.23 -18.77 -5.22
N GLY A 308 -1.92 -17.63 -4.99
CA GLY A 308 -2.88 -17.41 -3.90
C GLY A 308 -2.22 -17.07 -2.58
N TYR A 309 -0.92 -16.76 -2.57
CA TYR A 309 -0.21 -16.34 -1.36
C TYR A 309 -0.38 -14.84 -1.10
N PRO A 310 -0.57 -14.44 0.17
CA PRO A 310 -0.73 -13.03 0.50
C PRO A 310 0.59 -12.27 0.38
N VAL A 311 0.41 -11.05 -0.11
CA VAL A 311 1.43 -10.00 -0.22
C VAL A 311 0.84 -8.76 0.44
N PHE A 312 1.61 -8.05 1.27
CA PHE A 312 1.15 -6.79 1.81
C PHE A 312 2.25 -5.71 1.77
N VAL A 313 1.82 -4.48 1.78
CA VAL A 313 2.70 -3.30 1.85
C VAL A 313 2.51 -2.62 3.19
N TYR A 314 3.63 -2.17 3.75
CA TYR A 314 3.73 -1.79 5.14
C TYR A 314 4.59 -0.54 5.32
N ASP A 315 4.27 0.26 6.32
CA ASP A 315 4.99 1.47 6.69
C ASP A 315 5.46 1.34 8.15
N ILE A 316 6.75 1.57 8.38
CA ILE A 316 7.34 1.59 9.71
C ILE A 316 7.90 2.98 9.95
N TYR A 317 7.54 3.61 11.06
CA TYR A 317 7.94 4.97 11.35
C TYR A 317 8.24 5.19 12.84
N ASP A 318 8.99 6.26 13.11
CA ASP A 318 9.30 6.69 14.47
C ASP A 318 8.05 7.33 15.12
N PRO A 319 7.89 7.29 16.45
CA PRO A 319 6.74 7.93 17.13
C PRO A 319 6.57 9.42 16.83
N SER A 320 7.63 10.10 16.38
CA SER A 320 7.58 11.50 15.90
C SER A 320 6.97 11.65 14.50
N GLY A 321 6.82 10.56 13.76
CA GLY A 321 6.43 10.57 12.35
C GLY A 321 7.50 11.06 11.38
N ALA A 322 8.71 11.34 11.84
CA ALA A 322 9.74 11.98 11.02
C ALA A 322 10.24 11.12 9.85
N ASN A 323 10.19 9.80 9.99
CA ASN A 323 10.77 8.87 9.04
C ASN A 323 9.81 7.71 8.76
N HIS A 324 9.00 7.84 7.74
CA HIS A 324 8.18 6.76 7.21
C HIS A 324 9.02 5.88 6.28
N ARG A 325 9.09 4.59 6.57
CA ARG A 325 9.86 3.58 5.82
C ARG A 325 8.92 2.56 5.22
N TYR A 326 8.87 2.49 3.91
CA TYR A 326 7.99 1.57 3.19
C TYR A 326 8.66 0.22 3.02
N TYR A 327 7.86 -0.84 3.24
CA TYR A 327 8.25 -2.23 3.12
C TYR A 327 7.25 -3.00 2.26
N TYR A 328 7.76 -4.04 1.62
CA TYR A 328 7.01 -5.05 0.89
C TYR A 328 7.18 -6.39 1.60
N TYR A 329 6.07 -7.03 1.95
CA TYR A 329 6.03 -8.33 2.61
C TYR A 329 5.38 -9.35 1.70
N ARG A 330 5.95 -10.56 1.65
CA ARG A 330 5.42 -11.66 0.84
C ARG A 330 5.54 -12.98 1.56
N TRP A 331 4.45 -13.73 1.62
CA TRP A 331 4.44 -15.11 2.08
C TRP A 331 4.99 -16.02 0.97
N ASP A 332 5.91 -16.95 1.31
CA ASP A 332 6.52 -17.88 0.34
C ASP A 332 5.95 -19.29 0.43
N GLY A 333 4.92 -19.51 1.24
CA GLY A 333 4.34 -20.81 1.57
C GLY A 333 4.79 -21.32 2.94
N THR A 334 5.86 -20.77 3.51
CA THR A 334 6.45 -21.22 4.80
C THR A 334 6.72 -20.07 5.76
N LYS A 335 7.13 -18.91 5.26
CA LYS A 335 7.50 -17.74 6.05
C LYS A 335 7.19 -16.44 5.32
N TRP A 336 7.16 -15.37 6.07
CA TRP A 336 7.14 -14.00 5.55
C TRP A 336 8.54 -13.55 5.17
N ASN A 337 8.72 -13.12 3.93
CA ASN A 337 9.89 -12.38 3.47
C ASN A 337 9.53 -10.91 3.41
N HIS A 338 10.43 -10.03 3.85
CA HIS A 338 10.21 -8.59 3.83
C HIS A 338 11.37 -7.88 3.13
N TYR A 339 11.04 -6.79 2.44
CA TYR A 339 11.99 -5.99 1.68
C TYR A 339 11.72 -4.51 1.93
N PHE A 340 12.77 -3.79 2.29
CA PHE A 340 12.73 -2.34 2.40
C PHE A 340 12.61 -1.74 1.00
N LEU A 341 11.74 -0.75 0.82
CA LEU A 341 11.56 -0.04 -0.44
C LEU A 341 12.30 1.30 -0.43
N LEU A 342 11.83 2.22 0.41
CA LEU A 342 12.39 3.56 0.53
C LEU A 342 11.97 4.26 1.83
N ASN A 343 12.62 5.38 2.13
CA ASN A 343 12.10 6.39 3.06
C ASN A 343 11.15 7.31 2.32
N SER A 344 9.88 7.34 2.71
CA SER A 344 8.87 8.17 2.05
C SER A 344 8.84 9.61 2.59
N GLY A 345 9.55 9.88 3.67
CA GLY A 345 9.65 11.20 4.28
C GLY A 345 8.73 11.41 5.48
N SER A 346 8.26 12.63 5.67
CA SER A 346 7.40 13.05 6.77
C SER A 346 5.94 12.61 6.59
N PRO A 347 5.08 12.77 7.62
CA PRO A 347 3.64 12.58 7.49
C PRO A 347 3.02 13.46 6.40
N MET A 348 1.92 13.01 5.82
CA MET A 348 1.16 13.83 4.88
C MET A 348 0.28 14.89 5.57
N THR A 349 -0.04 14.71 6.84
CA THR A 349 -0.82 15.65 7.66
C THR A 349 0.04 16.82 8.14
N GLU A 350 -0.57 17.97 8.35
CA GLU A 350 0.11 19.16 8.81
C GLU A 350 -0.06 19.33 10.33
N GLY A 351 0.91 20.02 10.96
CA GLY A 351 0.84 20.35 12.39
C GLY A 351 1.05 19.18 13.37
N GLY A 352 1.51 18.03 12.89
CA GLY A 352 1.88 16.88 13.75
C GLY A 352 0.71 16.12 14.40
N ASN A 353 -0.52 16.36 13.97
CA ASN A 353 -1.71 15.79 14.62
C ASN A 353 -1.96 14.31 14.29
N GLU A 354 -1.43 13.81 13.19
CA GLU A 354 -1.61 12.42 12.74
C GLU A 354 -0.30 11.92 12.13
N VAL A 355 0.68 11.79 13.00
CA VAL A 355 2.06 11.42 12.59
C VAL A 355 2.18 10.07 11.91
N GLY A 356 1.23 9.18 12.11
CA GLY A 356 1.20 7.83 11.54
C GLY A 356 0.71 7.75 10.09
N PHE A 357 0.47 8.86 9.41
CA PHE A 357 -0.06 8.87 8.05
C PHE A 357 0.92 9.46 7.03
N SER A 358 1.65 8.59 6.36
CA SER A 358 2.46 8.93 5.19
C SER A 358 1.59 9.19 3.95
N GLY A 359 2.21 9.47 2.81
CA GLY A 359 1.50 9.59 1.53
C GLY A 359 0.77 8.33 1.08
N GLY A 360 1.19 7.16 1.59
CA GLY A 360 0.57 5.87 1.36
C GLY A 360 1.16 5.09 0.19
N LEU A 361 0.91 3.79 0.20
CA LEU A 361 1.28 2.89 -0.89
C LEU A 361 0.22 1.78 -1.05
N ILE A 362 0.11 1.23 -2.27
CA ILE A 362 -0.93 0.28 -2.67
C ILE A 362 -0.35 -0.77 -3.62
N LEU A 363 -0.85 -1.99 -3.55
CA LEU A 363 -0.54 -3.07 -4.48
C LEU A 363 -1.45 -3.04 -5.71
N ASP A 364 -0.94 -3.46 -6.85
CA ASP A 364 -1.78 -3.92 -7.94
C ASP A 364 -2.32 -5.31 -7.58
N HIS A 365 -3.64 -5.44 -7.44
CA HIS A 365 -4.27 -6.69 -6.99
C HIS A 365 -4.32 -7.77 -8.05
N VAL A 366 -4.08 -7.44 -9.32
CA VAL A 366 -3.94 -8.42 -10.41
C VAL A 366 -2.48 -8.88 -10.54
N ASN A 367 -1.55 -7.97 -10.27
CA ASN A 367 -0.12 -8.28 -10.26
C ASN A 367 0.59 -7.63 -9.06
N PRO A 368 0.64 -8.27 -7.88
CA PRO A 368 1.25 -7.71 -6.68
C PRO A 368 2.77 -7.49 -6.75
N ASN A 369 3.41 -7.78 -7.87
CA ASN A 369 4.76 -7.34 -8.16
C ASN A 369 4.82 -5.85 -8.55
N ILE A 370 3.67 -5.19 -8.70
CA ILE A 370 3.55 -3.77 -8.98
C ILE A 370 3.01 -3.07 -7.73
N ILE A 371 3.66 -1.96 -7.38
CA ILE A 371 3.25 -1.08 -6.28
C ILE A 371 3.13 0.35 -6.82
N TYR A 372 2.13 1.07 -6.36
CA TYR A 372 2.04 2.52 -6.50
C TYR A 372 2.24 3.13 -5.12
N LEU A 373 3.11 4.12 -5.02
CA LEU A 373 3.44 4.73 -3.73
C LEU A 373 3.60 6.24 -3.87
N SER A 374 3.33 6.92 -2.77
CA SER A 374 3.52 8.36 -2.63
C SER A 374 4.74 8.61 -1.74
N THR A 375 5.66 9.43 -2.21
CA THR A 375 6.89 9.75 -1.49
C THR A 375 7.26 11.21 -1.65
N HIS A 376 7.98 11.76 -0.69
CA HIS A 376 8.50 13.13 -0.75
C HIS A 376 9.59 13.27 -1.79
N VAL A 377 9.36 14.14 -2.77
CA VAL A 377 10.35 14.55 -3.76
C VAL A 377 10.41 16.09 -3.77
N ASN A 378 11.56 16.66 -3.38
CA ASN A 378 11.75 18.12 -3.31
C ASN A 378 10.68 18.85 -2.47
N GLY A 379 10.23 18.23 -1.37
CA GLY A 379 9.27 18.85 -0.43
C GLY A 379 7.80 18.63 -0.75
N VAL A 380 7.46 17.93 -1.83
CA VAL A 380 6.08 17.60 -2.23
C VAL A 380 5.91 16.09 -2.32
N PHE A 381 4.73 15.59 -1.98
CA PHE A 381 4.39 14.19 -2.22
C PHE A 381 4.13 13.97 -3.71
N GLU A 382 4.91 13.06 -4.29
CA GLU A 382 4.81 12.64 -5.68
C GLU A 382 4.51 11.16 -5.78
N LEU A 383 3.87 10.75 -6.88
CA LEU A 383 3.45 9.39 -7.10
C LEU A 383 4.47 8.64 -7.97
N GLU A 384 4.84 7.45 -7.53
CA GLU A 384 5.72 6.54 -8.26
C GLU A 384 5.03 5.18 -8.47
N ARG A 385 5.35 4.51 -9.59
CA ARG A 385 5.07 3.10 -9.84
C ARG A 385 6.35 2.30 -9.71
N TRP A 386 6.30 1.21 -8.96
CA TRP A 386 7.41 0.30 -8.73
C TRP A 386 7.08 -1.10 -9.23
N LEU A 387 8.06 -1.80 -9.82
CA LEU A 387 7.91 -3.16 -10.35
C LEU A 387 9.09 -4.00 -9.89
N THR A 388 8.80 -5.19 -9.35
CA THR A 388 9.79 -6.23 -9.08
C THR A 388 9.63 -7.40 -10.06
N ALA A 389 10.74 -7.97 -10.49
CA ALA A 389 10.77 -9.22 -11.27
C ALA A 389 11.20 -10.43 -10.44
N ASP A 390 11.67 -10.20 -9.22
CA ASP A 390 12.27 -11.19 -8.32
C ASP A 390 11.60 -11.22 -6.94
N LYS A 391 10.27 -11.01 -6.93
CA LYS A 391 9.39 -11.10 -5.75
C LYS A 391 9.76 -10.14 -4.61
N GLY A 392 10.37 -8.99 -4.91
CA GLY A 392 10.68 -7.93 -3.96
C GLY A 392 12.17 -7.70 -3.71
N ALA A 393 13.07 -8.56 -4.22
CA ALA A 393 14.50 -8.42 -3.97
C ALA A 393 15.11 -7.21 -4.69
N THR A 394 14.62 -6.89 -5.90
CA THR A 394 15.03 -5.69 -6.64
C THR A 394 13.83 -4.99 -7.28
N TRP A 395 13.96 -3.69 -7.52
CA TRP A 395 12.86 -2.86 -8.00
C TRP A 395 13.30 -1.92 -9.12
N LYS A 396 12.43 -1.77 -10.13
CA LYS A 396 12.44 -0.68 -11.09
C LYS A 396 11.31 0.28 -10.75
N TYR A 397 11.51 1.58 -10.93
CA TYR A 397 10.47 2.55 -10.65
C TYR A 397 10.35 3.62 -11.75
N TRP A 398 9.16 4.22 -11.83
CA TRP A 398 8.83 5.32 -12.73
C TRP A 398 8.04 6.37 -11.97
N GLN A 399 8.34 7.62 -12.21
CA GLN A 399 7.54 8.72 -11.69
C GLN A 399 6.24 8.85 -12.50
N ILE A 400 5.10 8.87 -11.82
CA ILE A 400 3.80 9.20 -12.40
C ILE A 400 3.58 10.70 -12.33
N THR A 401 3.95 11.34 -11.21
CA THR A 401 3.87 12.79 -11.03
C THR A 401 5.24 13.37 -10.68
N SER A 402 5.50 14.63 -11.04
CA SER A 402 6.73 15.33 -10.66
C SER A 402 6.56 16.84 -10.74
N GLY A 403 7.20 17.58 -9.81
CA GLY A 403 7.12 19.03 -9.76
C GLY A 403 5.71 19.53 -9.47
N SER A 404 4.92 18.77 -8.72
CA SER A 404 3.53 19.07 -8.42
C SER A 404 3.41 20.29 -7.51
N ALA A 405 2.36 21.09 -7.71
CA ALA A 405 2.07 22.25 -6.87
C ALA A 405 1.38 21.87 -5.54
N ALA A 406 0.87 20.63 -5.42
CA ALA A 406 0.17 20.14 -4.24
C ALA A 406 0.45 18.64 -4.04
N LYS A 407 0.01 18.09 -2.89
CA LYS A 407 0.27 16.70 -2.51
C LYS A 407 -0.44 15.72 -3.44
N ASN A 408 0.27 14.69 -3.90
CA ASN A 408 -0.28 13.49 -4.52
C ASN A 408 -0.18 12.36 -3.50
N CYS A 409 -1.28 11.90 -2.96
CA CYS A 409 -1.28 10.94 -1.85
C CYS A 409 -2.46 9.97 -1.89
N ARG A 410 -2.42 8.98 -1.01
CA ARG A 410 -3.44 7.95 -0.87
C ARG A 410 -3.78 7.24 -2.20
N PRO A 411 -2.78 6.69 -2.92
CA PRO A 411 -3.07 5.94 -4.14
C PRO A 411 -3.93 4.72 -3.84
N ILE A 412 -4.81 4.36 -4.76
CA ILE A 412 -5.56 3.10 -4.79
C ILE A 412 -5.54 2.53 -6.20
N VAL A 413 -5.51 1.20 -6.31
CA VAL A 413 -5.65 0.49 -7.58
C VAL A 413 -7.05 -0.09 -7.66
N PRO A 414 -7.81 0.12 -8.75
CA PRO A 414 -9.12 -0.49 -8.90
C PRO A 414 -9.00 -2.02 -8.84
N ARG A 415 -9.82 -2.67 -8.03
CA ARG A 415 -9.89 -4.13 -7.99
C ARG A 415 -10.23 -4.68 -9.37
N ASN A 416 -9.64 -5.81 -9.74
CA ASN A 416 -9.86 -6.51 -11.00
C ASN A 416 -9.42 -5.73 -12.27
N THR A 417 -8.68 -4.65 -12.15
CA THR A 417 -8.24 -3.88 -13.33
C THR A 417 -7.22 -4.66 -14.15
N PRO A 418 -7.46 -4.90 -15.45
CA PRO A 418 -6.41 -5.39 -16.33
C PRO A 418 -5.44 -4.26 -16.67
N GLY A 419 -4.19 -4.58 -16.94
CA GLY A 419 -3.21 -3.58 -17.39
C GLY A 419 -3.69 -2.77 -18.60
N GLY A 420 -3.36 -1.48 -18.63
CA GLY A 420 -3.74 -0.58 -19.71
C GLY A 420 -5.13 0.05 -19.58
N LYS A 421 -5.75 -0.08 -18.42
CA LYS A 421 -6.99 0.63 -18.04
C LYS A 421 -6.65 1.73 -17.04
N ILE A 422 -7.52 2.05 -16.06
CA ILE A 422 -7.10 2.89 -14.94
C ILE A 422 -6.17 2.07 -14.06
N ASP A 423 -4.89 2.41 -14.06
CA ASP A 423 -3.88 1.69 -13.29
C ASP A 423 -3.88 2.15 -11.82
N VAL A 424 -4.08 3.45 -11.59
CA VAL A 424 -4.10 4.04 -10.26
C VAL A 424 -4.99 5.27 -10.22
N VAL A 425 -5.68 5.46 -9.11
CA VAL A 425 -6.36 6.71 -8.74
C VAL A 425 -5.80 7.20 -7.42
N TRP A 426 -5.80 8.54 -7.18
CA TRP A 426 -5.22 9.12 -5.97
C TRP A 426 -5.86 10.47 -5.63
N ASN A 427 -5.58 10.93 -4.42
CA ASN A 427 -5.98 12.25 -3.95
C ASN A 427 -4.90 13.28 -4.28
N TYR A 428 -5.28 14.38 -4.92
CA TYR A 428 -4.40 15.49 -5.26
C TYR A 428 -4.92 16.80 -4.69
N GLY A 429 -4.13 17.49 -3.90
CA GLY A 429 -4.51 18.79 -3.37
C GLY A 429 -3.97 19.07 -1.97
N THR A 430 -4.74 19.84 -1.19
CA THR A 430 -4.40 20.24 0.18
C THR A 430 -5.20 19.40 1.18
N TYR A 431 -4.50 18.87 2.16
CA TYR A 431 -5.07 18.09 3.26
C TYR A 431 -4.34 18.42 4.55
N THR A 432 -5.09 18.84 5.57
CA THR A 432 -4.52 19.18 6.88
C THR A 432 -4.75 18.03 7.87
N THR A 433 -6.01 17.60 8.08
CA THR A 433 -6.40 16.49 8.95
C THR A 433 -7.82 16.03 8.60
N TYR A 434 -8.28 14.88 9.15
CA TYR A 434 -9.55 14.23 8.78
C TYR A 434 -10.81 15.10 8.91
N GLY A 435 -10.89 15.98 9.90
CA GLY A 435 -12.01 16.92 10.09
C GLY A 435 -11.62 18.38 9.80
N GLY A 436 -10.42 18.61 9.27
CA GLY A 436 -9.86 19.93 8.98
C GLY A 436 -10.07 20.38 7.55
N PRO A 437 -9.43 21.48 7.15
CA PRO A 437 -9.49 21.92 5.76
C PRO A 437 -8.97 20.84 4.81
N MET A 438 -9.85 20.42 3.89
CA MET A 438 -9.56 19.43 2.85
C MET A 438 -10.02 19.98 1.50
N SER A 439 -9.10 20.09 0.55
CA SER A 439 -9.39 20.51 -0.82
C SER A 439 -8.61 19.63 -1.78
N MET A 440 -9.16 18.46 -2.04
CA MET A 440 -8.52 17.47 -2.89
C MET A 440 -9.41 17.10 -4.06
N ASP A 441 -8.79 16.73 -5.18
CA ASP A 441 -9.43 16.12 -6.33
C ASP A 441 -9.04 14.65 -6.41
N VAL A 442 -9.94 13.83 -6.93
CA VAL A 442 -9.63 12.46 -7.32
C VAL A 442 -9.01 12.50 -8.72
N LYS A 443 -7.74 12.14 -8.81
CA LYS A 443 -7.01 12.00 -10.06
C LYS A 443 -6.95 10.53 -10.47
N MET A 444 -6.81 10.28 -11.77
CA MET A 444 -6.59 8.95 -12.32
C MET A 444 -5.47 8.98 -13.36
N TYR A 445 -4.80 7.84 -13.47
CA TYR A 445 -3.81 7.58 -14.50
C TYR A 445 -4.20 6.32 -15.25
N THR A 446 -4.17 6.41 -16.58
CA THR A 446 -4.39 5.26 -17.45
C THR A 446 -3.14 5.00 -18.27
N PHE A 447 -2.64 3.80 -18.26
CA PHE A 447 -1.62 3.34 -19.16
C PHE A 447 -2.26 2.60 -20.34
N ASP A 448 -2.66 3.34 -21.35
CA ASP A 448 -3.04 2.78 -22.65
C ASP A 448 -1.87 2.96 -23.62
N SER A 449 -1.14 1.88 -23.86
CA SER A 449 0.00 1.88 -24.79
C SER A 449 -0.39 2.29 -26.21
N THR A 450 -1.66 2.23 -26.59
CA THR A 450 -2.15 2.63 -27.92
C THR A 450 -2.43 4.14 -28.02
N LYS A 451 -2.57 4.84 -26.88
CA LYS A 451 -2.85 6.29 -26.80
C LYS A 451 -1.60 7.12 -26.53
N ILE A 452 -0.44 6.50 -26.48
CA ILE A 452 0.82 7.23 -26.47
C ILE A 452 0.96 7.89 -27.84
N ALA A 453 0.66 9.20 -27.91
CA ALA A 453 0.86 9.97 -29.14
C ALA A 453 2.33 9.84 -29.56
N ALA A 454 2.55 9.47 -30.84
CA ALA A 454 3.88 9.45 -31.42
C ALA A 454 4.54 10.83 -31.21
N GLY A 455 5.53 10.93 -30.33
CA GLY A 455 6.22 12.18 -30.02
C GLY A 455 6.55 12.41 -28.53
N ILE A 456 6.11 11.54 -27.63
CA ILE A 456 6.56 11.60 -26.23
C ILE A 456 7.94 10.93 -26.17
N THR A 457 8.98 11.74 -26.00
CA THR A 457 10.32 11.22 -25.73
C THR A 457 10.27 10.51 -24.37
N PRO A 458 10.55 9.19 -24.31
CA PRO A 458 10.55 8.48 -23.04
C PRO A 458 11.53 9.15 -22.08
N LEU A 459 11.11 9.35 -20.82
CA LEU A 459 12.10 9.55 -19.77
C LEU A 459 12.99 8.30 -19.77
N LYS A 460 14.30 8.49 -19.86
CA LYS A 460 15.26 7.37 -19.75
C LYS A 460 14.85 6.54 -18.54
N SER A 461 14.74 5.23 -18.76
CA SER A 461 14.39 4.25 -17.74
C SER A 461 14.98 4.61 -16.39
N GLY A 462 14.15 4.70 -15.38
CA GLY A 462 14.55 5.08 -14.04
C GLY A 462 15.72 4.24 -13.56
N PHE A 463 16.51 4.79 -12.72
CA PHE A 463 17.58 4.08 -12.04
C PHE A 463 16.97 2.84 -11.37
N GLU A 464 17.61 1.67 -11.56
CA GLU A 464 17.33 0.54 -10.70
C GLU A 464 17.61 0.95 -9.26
N ARG A 465 16.57 1.23 -8.48
CA ARG A 465 16.71 1.22 -7.04
C ARG A 465 16.69 -0.26 -6.64
N ARG A 466 17.85 -0.80 -6.42
CA ARG A 466 17.92 -2.01 -5.60
C ARG A 466 17.34 -1.61 -4.25
N ALA A 467 16.45 -2.46 -3.69
CA ALA A 467 16.24 -2.40 -2.24
C ALA A 467 17.62 -2.24 -1.61
N PRO A 468 17.86 -1.23 -0.75
CA PRO A 468 19.21 -0.96 -0.29
C PRO A 468 19.81 -2.28 0.13
N LYS A 469 20.90 -2.71 -0.51
CA LYS A 469 21.72 -3.76 0.08
C LYS A 469 21.93 -3.29 1.50
N GLU A 470 21.60 -4.16 2.45
CA GLU A 470 21.90 -3.89 3.85
C GLU A 470 23.27 -3.25 3.91
N THR A 471 23.32 -1.99 4.24
CA THR A 471 24.52 -1.14 4.30
C THR A 471 25.36 -1.06 3.02
N GLY A 472 25.64 0.13 2.57
CA GLY A 472 26.49 0.39 1.42
C GLY A 472 26.86 1.86 1.27
N PHE A 473 27.90 2.14 0.49
CA PHE A 473 28.27 3.46 0.05
C PHE A 473 27.91 3.67 -1.41
N ASN A 474 27.41 4.88 -1.71
CA ASN A 474 27.32 5.38 -3.08
C ASN A 474 28.03 6.74 -3.17
N LEU A 475 28.74 6.94 -4.28
CA LEU A 475 29.35 8.23 -4.58
C LEU A 475 28.31 9.13 -5.25
N LEU A 476 28.22 10.35 -4.76
CA LEU A 476 27.50 11.45 -5.40
C LEU A 476 28.51 12.43 -5.97
N ALA A 477 28.12 13.24 -6.92
CA ALA A 477 29.00 14.25 -7.53
C ALA A 477 29.65 15.17 -6.50
N ASN A 478 28.93 15.49 -5.42
CA ASN A 478 29.37 16.42 -4.37
C ASN A 478 29.34 15.83 -2.95
N GLY A 479 29.28 14.50 -2.80
CA GLY A 479 29.15 13.88 -1.47
C GLY A 479 29.20 12.36 -1.46
N LEU A 480 29.08 11.83 -0.25
CA LEU A 480 28.89 10.40 0.04
C LEU A 480 27.43 10.15 0.41
N SER A 481 26.82 9.16 -0.20
CA SER A 481 25.58 8.58 0.27
C SER A 481 25.87 7.20 0.86
N PHE A 482 25.27 6.90 2.00
CA PHE A 482 25.44 5.62 2.68
C PHE A 482 24.18 5.26 3.46
N THR A 483 23.95 3.96 3.63
CA THR A 483 22.82 3.42 4.36
C THR A 483 23.24 2.96 5.74
N LEU A 484 22.54 3.40 6.79
CA LEU A 484 22.74 2.98 8.17
C LEU A 484 21.62 2.04 8.58
N VAL A 485 21.96 0.86 9.08
CA VAL A 485 20.99 -0.08 9.68
C VAL A 485 20.79 0.26 11.15
N SER A 486 21.87 0.50 11.86
CA SER A 486 21.86 0.86 13.28
C SER A 486 22.87 2.00 13.55
N PRO A 487 22.43 3.26 13.53
CA PRO A 487 23.33 4.41 13.71
C PRO A 487 24.12 4.38 15.01
N SER A 488 23.50 3.90 16.11
CA SER A 488 24.12 3.85 17.43
C SER A 488 25.36 2.93 17.51
N SER A 489 25.40 1.88 16.68
CA SER A 489 26.53 0.93 16.59
C SER A 489 27.43 1.17 15.38
N SER A 490 27.08 2.14 14.52
CA SER A 490 27.84 2.43 13.30
C SER A 490 29.01 3.37 13.56
N THR A 491 30.09 3.20 12.77
CA THR A 491 31.23 4.13 12.73
C THR A 491 31.56 4.51 11.30
N LEU A 492 31.84 5.79 11.04
CA LEU A 492 32.25 6.28 9.73
C LEU A 492 33.59 7.02 9.86
N ARG A 493 34.59 6.54 9.11
CA ARG A 493 35.94 7.10 9.12
C ARG A 493 36.43 7.33 7.70
N ILE A 494 37.21 8.40 7.50
CA ILE A 494 37.81 8.73 6.22
C ILE A 494 39.33 8.69 6.33
N TYR A 495 39.96 8.03 5.38
CA TYR A 495 41.41 7.86 5.30
C TYR A 495 41.93 8.49 3.99
N ASN A 496 43.11 9.05 4.00
CA ASN A 496 43.81 9.48 2.78
C ASN A 496 44.43 8.28 2.01
N ALA A 497 45.00 8.55 0.85
CA ALA A 497 45.62 7.53 0.01
C ALA A 497 46.77 6.78 0.68
N GLN A 498 47.38 7.37 1.71
CA GLN A 498 48.45 6.76 2.51
C GLN A 498 47.92 5.93 3.70
N GLY A 499 46.58 5.77 3.81
CA GLY A 499 45.95 5.01 4.88
C GLY A 499 45.85 5.75 6.23
N ARG A 500 46.20 7.04 6.28
CA ARG A 500 46.11 7.85 7.51
C ARG A 500 44.68 8.31 7.71
N LEU A 501 44.14 8.18 8.93
CA LEU A 501 42.84 8.71 9.31
C LEU A 501 42.86 10.25 9.22
N VAL A 502 41.94 10.83 8.44
CA VAL A 502 41.85 12.28 8.22
C VAL A 502 40.52 12.85 8.73
N ALA A 503 39.50 12.03 8.90
CA ALA A 503 38.26 12.42 9.58
C ALA A 503 37.62 11.21 10.29
N ASP A 504 37.21 11.41 11.54
CA ASP A 504 36.37 10.46 12.28
C ASP A 504 34.98 11.10 12.44
N LEU A 505 34.01 10.56 11.71
CA LEU A 505 32.65 11.04 11.64
C LEU A 505 31.68 10.17 12.47
N THR A 506 32.23 9.31 13.31
CA THR A 506 31.45 8.37 14.13
C THR A 506 30.39 9.08 15.00
N SER A 507 30.79 10.22 15.60
CA SER A 507 29.83 11.02 16.40
C SER A 507 28.66 11.55 15.56
N ALA A 508 28.95 12.04 14.34
CA ALA A 508 27.91 12.55 13.44
C ALA A 508 26.96 11.44 12.99
N VAL A 509 27.50 10.25 12.68
CA VAL A 509 26.69 9.09 12.25
C VAL A 509 25.72 8.63 13.33
N LYS A 510 26.08 8.71 14.60
CA LYS A 510 25.20 8.33 15.73
C LYS A 510 23.95 9.20 15.86
N TRP A 511 23.99 10.42 15.32
CA TRP A 511 22.86 11.35 15.31
C TRP A 511 22.06 11.32 13.99
N MET A 512 22.47 10.48 13.04
CA MET A 512 21.76 10.30 11.78
C MET A 512 20.66 9.26 11.95
N SER A 513 19.67 9.32 11.07
CA SER A 513 18.61 8.31 11.02
C SER A 513 19.10 7.01 10.40
N ALA A 514 18.50 5.88 10.79
CA ALA A 514 18.64 4.66 10.01
C ALA A 514 18.06 4.89 8.59
N GLY A 515 18.60 4.17 7.61
CA GLY A 515 18.27 4.36 6.21
C GLY A 515 19.34 5.13 5.43
N SER A 516 18.96 5.68 4.29
CA SER A 516 19.88 6.39 3.40
C SER A 516 20.21 7.79 3.93
N ASN A 517 21.51 8.04 4.11
CA ASN A 517 22.04 9.31 4.55
C ASN A 517 22.99 9.87 3.51
N THR A 518 23.11 11.19 3.46
CA THR A 518 24.03 11.88 2.55
C THR A 518 24.89 12.88 3.32
N MET A 519 26.18 12.91 2.99
CA MET A 519 27.14 13.83 3.55
C MET A 519 27.90 14.51 2.41
N GLN A 520 27.84 15.83 2.34
CA GLN A 520 28.53 16.58 1.29
C GLN A 520 30.02 16.72 1.59
N TYR A 521 30.86 16.65 0.56
CA TYR A 521 32.33 16.79 0.71
C TYR A 521 32.72 18.13 1.32
N LYS A 522 31.99 19.19 1.03
CA LYS A 522 32.21 20.53 1.58
C LYS A 522 32.15 20.56 3.11
N THR A 523 31.31 19.72 3.71
CA THR A 523 31.15 19.64 5.17
C THR A 523 32.22 18.79 5.86
N LEU A 524 33.02 18.04 5.08
CA LEU A 524 34.07 17.18 5.61
C LEU A 524 35.39 17.91 5.91
N GLY A 525 35.56 19.14 5.43
CA GLY A 525 36.79 19.92 5.64
C GLY A 525 38.05 19.29 5.00
N LEU A 526 37.88 18.42 4.00
CA LEU A 526 38.96 17.70 3.36
C LEU A 526 39.50 18.49 2.16
N SER A 527 40.83 18.48 1.99
CA SER A 527 41.53 19.06 0.84
C SER A 527 41.27 18.25 -0.44
N HIS A 528 41.72 18.80 -1.60
CA HIS A 528 41.75 18.02 -2.85
C HIS A 528 42.61 16.77 -2.68
N GLY A 529 42.13 15.62 -3.18
CA GLY A 529 42.85 14.38 -3.06
C GLY A 529 41.97 13.14 -3.14
N ALA A 530 42.63 11.98 -3.14
CA ALA A 530 41.97 10.67 -3.09
C ALA A 530 41.79 10.20 -1.64
N TYR A 531 40.63 9.68 -1.33
CA TYR A 531 40.23 9.25 0.00
C TYR A 531 39.49 7.91 -0.05
N ILE A 532 39.46 7.23 1.11
CA ILE A 532 38.70 6.03 1.35
C ILE A 532 37.76 6.29 2.53
N ALA A 533 36.45 6.25 2.31
CA ALA A 533 35.48 6.21 3.37
C ALA A 533 35.25 4.77 3.83
N ARG A 534 35.23 4.56 5.16
CA ARG A 534 35.02 3.24 5.76
C ARG A 534 33.90 3.32 6.77
N LEU A 535 32.80 2.61 6.49
CA LEU A 535 31.64 2.47 7.35
C LEU A 535 31.67 1.10 8.01
N PHE A 536 31.47 1.05 9.32
CA PHE A 536 31.13 -0.14 10.07
C PHE A 536 29.68 -0.02 10.52
N ASP A 537 28.84 -1.03 10.26
CA ASP A 537 27.42 -1.01 10.56
C ASP A 537 27.04 -1.73 11.87
N GLY A 538 28.03 -2.08 12.67
CA GLY A 538 27.89 -2.92 13.86
C GLY A 538 28.19 -4.41 13.60
N LYS A 539 28.26 -4.83 12.33
CA LYS A 539 28.54 -6.23 11.93
C LYS A 539 29.63 -6.34 10.86
N ARG A 540 29.64 -5.45 9.87
CA ARG A 540 30.51 -5.51 8.70
C ARG A 540 31.14 -4.16 8.39
N TYR A 541 32.28 -4.20 7.69
CA TYR A 541 32.91 -3.01 7.14
C TYR A 541 32.59 -2.86 5.65
N TYR A 542 32.29 -1.62 5.27
CA TYR A 542 32.12 -1.20 3.88
C TYR A 542 33.14 -0.12 3.59
N SER A 543 33.75 -0.16 2.40
CA SER A 543 34.75 0.82 2.00
C SER A 543 34.43 1.34 0.61
N GLN A 544 34.58 2.67 0.44
CA GLN A 544 34.37 3.34 -0.82
C GLN A 544 35.47 4.37 -1.05
N SER A 545 36.18 4.24 -2.17
CA SER A 545 37.16 5.26 -2.60
C SER A 545 36.45 6.40 -3.30
N PHE A 546 36.87 7.63 -3.06
CA PHE A 546 36.38 8.84 -3.71
C PHE A 546 37.50 9.87 -3.89
N VAL A 547 37.30 10.80 -4.81
CA VAL A 547 38.23 11.90 -5.10
C VAL A 547 37.50 13.21 -4.93
N ILE A 548 38.09 14.13 -4.18
CA ILE A 548 37.66 15.52 -4.10
C ILE A 548 38.41 16.31 -5.15
N GLN A 549 37.71 16.82 -6.14
CA GLN A 549 38.24 17.70 -7.19
C GLN A 549 37.77 19.14 -6.90
N ARG A 550 38.52 20.13 -7.44
CA ARG A 550 38.12 21.54 -7.34
C ARG A 550 36.85 21.85 -8.07
#